data_53dd57c7bcadf02b9e777f0c701d688c
#
_entry.id   53dd57c7bcadf02b9e777f0c701d688c
#
_cell.length_a   1.000
_cell.length_b   1.000
_cell.length_c   1.000
_cell.angle_alpha   90.00
_cell.angle_beta   90.00
_cell.angle_gamma   90.00
#
_symmetry.space_group_name_H-M   'P 1'
#
loop_
_entity.id
_entity.type
_entity.pdbx_description
1 polymer ?
#
loop_
_entity_poly.entity_id
_entity_poly.type
_entity_poly.pdbx_seq_one_letter_code
_entity_poly.pdbx_strand_id
1 'polypeptide(L)'
;MIYIADSYAWIEYFIGSKKGEILKKLFLDEKNKFLTVECCLAEIKGWCLRENQDFEKLIKIIKSNSNILSIIEYDWIDAAKEKFEQRKLQKTFGLIDAMILTKQKELNCKIISCDKHFKNLSSVIFMD
;
A
#
# COMPACT_ATOMS: atom_id res chain seq x y z
N MET A 1 -15.14 -0.56 -6.88
CA MET A 1 -14.11 -1.34 -6.16
C MET A 1 -13.35 -0.45 -5.19
N ILE A 2 -12.98 -1.02 -4.07
CA ILE A 2 -12.16 -0.35 -3.07
C ILE A 2 -10.78 -1.00 -3.07
N TYR A 3 -9.74 -0.18 -3.15
CA TYR A 3 -8.34 -0.64 -3.19
C TYR A 3 -7.52 0.04 -2.10
N ILE A 4 -6.60 -0.72 -1.51
CA ILE A 4 -5.52 -0.16 -0.71
C ILE A 4 -4.29 -0.12 -1.61
N ALA A 5 -3.77 1.08 -1.89
CA ALA A 5 -2.51 1.25 -2.61
C ALA A 5 -1.38 1.30 -1.57
N ASP A 6 -0.43 0.37 -1.65
CA ASP A 6 0.70 0.37 -0.73
C ASP A 6 1.77 1.39 -1.15
N SER A 7 2.80 1.54 -0.33
CA SER A 7 3.87 2.50 -0.59
C SER A 7 4.57 2.24 -1.93
N TYR A 8 4.82 0.98 -2.29
CA TYR A 8 5.49 0.65 -3.55
C TYR A 8 4.62 0.97 -4.77
N ALA A 9 3.30 0.79 -4.66
CA ALA A 9 2.38 1.16 -5.74
C ALA A 9 2.45 2.68 -5.99
N TRP A 10 2.44 3.47 -4.92
CA TRP A 10 2.58 4.93 -5.04
C TRP A 10 3.92 5.33 -5.63
N ILE A 11 5.01 4.73 -5.16
CA ILE A 11 6.36 5.05 -5.64
C ILE A 11 6.48 4.77 -7.14
N GLU A 12 6.02 3.63 -7.61
CA GLU A 12 6.05 3.29 -9.03
C GLU A 12 5.19 4.26 -9.87
N TYR A 13 4.05 4.67 -9.31
CA TYR A 13 3.20 5.68 -9.95
C TYR A 13 3.95 7.02 -10.08
N PHE A 14 4.64 7.46 -9.03
CA PHE A 14 5.39 8.72 -9.05
C PHE A 14 6.60 8.68 -9.98
N ILE A 15 7.28 7.54 -10.05
CA ILE A 15 8.40 7.34 -11.00
C ILE A 15 7.90 7.40 -12.44
N GLY A 16 6.63 7.05 -12.67
CA GLY A 16 6.07 6.95 -14.01
C GLY A 16 6.53 5.69 -14.73
N SER A 17 6.83 4.63 -13.99
CA SER A 17 7.25 3.35 -14.54
C SER A 17 6.11 2.64 -15.25
N LYS A 18 6.46 1.59 -16.00
CA LYS A 18 5.47 0.73 -16.65
C LYS A 18 4.54 0.08 -15.64
N LYS A 19 5.07 -0.33 -14.48
CA LYS A 19 4.26 -0.87 -13.37
C LYS A 19 3.27 0.16 -12.85
N GLY A 20 3.69 1.40 -12.70
CA GLY A 20 2.87 2.50 -12.21
C GLY A 20 1.68 2.82 -13.09
N GLU A 21 1.73 2.46 -14.38
CA GLU A 21 0.61 2.63 -15.31
C GLU A 21 -0.63 1.86 -14.86
N ILE A 22 -0.46 0.76 -14.14
CA ILE A 22 -1.59 -0.03 -13.63
C ILE A 22 -2.41 0.81 -12.66
N LEU A 23 -1.76 1.46 -11.70
CA LEU A 23 -2.44 2.34 -10.75
C LEU A 23 -3.06 3.55 -11.46
N LYS A 24 -2.33 4.14 -12.40
CA LYS A 24 -2.82 5.27 -13.19
C LYS A 24 -4.12 4.92 -13.91
N LYS A 25 -4.19 3.74 -14.54
CA LYS A 25 -5.40 3.29 -15.23
C LYS A 25 -6.57 3.09 -14.28
N LEU A 26 -6.31 2.56 -13.09
CA LEU A 26 -7.35 2.37 -12.09
C LEU A 26 -7.93 3.70 -11.59
N PHE A 27 -7.12 4.76 -11.53
CA PHE A 27 -7.60 6.10 -11.16
C PHE A 27 -8.58 6.68 -12.18
N LEU A 28 -8.54 6.24 -13.44
CA LEU A 28 -9.42 6.76 -14.48
C LEU A 28 -10.87 6.30 -14.33
N ASP A 29 -11.11 5.23 -13.61
CA ASP A 29 -12.48 4.75 -13.33
C ASP A 29 -12.98 5.40 -12.03
N GLU A 30 -13.91 6.32 -12.17
CA GLU A 30 -14.49 7.08 -11.05
C GLU A 30 -15.21 6.21 -10.03
N LYS A 31 -15.57 4.98 -10.38
CA LYS A 31 -16.21 4.03 -9.48
C LYS A 31 -15.22 3.43 -8.48
N ASN A 32 -13.94 3.51 -8.79
CA ASN A 32 -12.89 3.01 -7.90
C ASN A 32 -12.61 3.99 -6.78
N LYS A 33 -12.42 3.47 -5.58
CA LYS A 33 -12.02 4.23 -4.40
C LYS A 33 -10.71 3.69 -3.89
N PHE A 34 -9.83 4.60 -3.47
CA PHE A 34 -8.48 4.25 -3.03
C PHE A 34 -8.26 4.66 -1.59
N LEU A 35 -7.56 3.81 -0.87
CA LEU A 35 -7.18 4.01 0.53
C LEU A 35 -5.67 3.87 0.63
N THR A 36 -5.07 4.67 1.51
CA THR A 36 -3.65 4.58 1.84
C THR A 36 -3.52 4.44 3.35
N VAL A 37 -2.90 3.37 3.81
CA VAL A 37 -2.69 3.16 5.25
C VAL A 37 -1.65 4.17 5.73
N GLU A 38 -1.90 4.85 6.84
CA GLU A 38 -1.05 5.97 7.27
C GLU A 38 0.43 5.61 7.44
N CYS A 39 0.75 4.36 7.82
CA CYS A 39 2.15 3.93 7.95
C CYS A 39 2.91 3.97 6.61
N CYS A 40 2.20 3.87 5.48
CA CYS A 40 2.82 3.98 4.16
C CYS A 40 3.38 5.37 3.89
N LEU A 41 2.83 6.39 4.55
CA LEU A 41 3.33 7.76 4.39
C LEU A 41 4.77 7.89 4.89
N ALA A 42 5.11 7.18 5.97
CA ALA A 42 6.49 7.17 6.48
C ALA A 42 7.45 6.50 5.49
N GLU A 43 7.03 5.42 4.86
CA GLU A 43 7.85 4.73 3.84
C GLU A 43 8.05 5.60 2.61
N ILE A 44 7.00 6.28 2.17
CA ILE A 44 7.08 7.18 1.01
C ILE A 44 7.97 8.37 1.34
N LYS A 45 7.86 8.95 2.55
CA LYS A 45 8.75 10.02 2.99
C LYS A 45 10.22 9.56 2.99
N GLY A 46 10.48 8.36 3.49
CA GLY A 46 11.83 7.77 3.48
C GLY A 46 12.39 7.66 2.06
N TRP A 47 11.56 7.19 1.12
CA TRP A 47 11.95 7.13 -0.28
C TRP A 47 12.25 8.52 -0.85
N CYS A 48 11.41 9.51 -0.55
CA CYS A 48 11.63 10.89 -1.00
C CYS A 48 12.97 11.45 -0.52
N LEU A 49 13.33 11.15 0.73
CA LEU A 49 14.60 11.59 1.30
C LEU A 49 15.79 10.95 0.57
N ARG A 50 15.70 9.65 0.28
CA ARG A 50 16.79 8.94 -0.43
C ARG A 50 16.93 9.40 -1.87
N GLU A 51 15.80 9.67 -2.54
CA GLU A 51 15.78 10.00 -3.98
C GLU A 51 15.66 11.49 -4.24
N ASN A 52 15.79 12.32 -3.21
CA ASN A 52 15.74 13.78 -3.31
C ASN A 52 14.45 14.26 -4.01
N GLN A 53 13.32 13.71 -3.60
CA GLN A 53 12.00 14.08 -4.11
C GLN A 53 11.27 14.99 -3.12
N ASP A 54 10.36 15.81 -3.64
CA ASP A 54 9.55 16.74 -2.83
C ASP A 54 8.34 16.00 -2.25
N PHE A 55 8.44 15.57 -1.00
CA PHE A 55 7.36 14.85 -0.31
C PHE A 55 6.09 15.69 -0.19
N GLU A 56 6.20 17.00 0.06
CA GLU A 56 5.03 17.87 0.23
C GLU A 56 4.17 17.90 -1.04
N LYS A 57 4.81 17.83 -2.20
CA LYS A 57 4.12 17.72 -3.48
C LYS A 57 3.44 16.36 -3.62
N LEU A 58 4.14 15.28 -3.27
CA LEU A 58 3.62 13.93 -3.44
C LEU A 58 2.47 13.61 -2.48
N ILE A 59 2.54 14.08 -1.23
CA ILE A 59 1.47 13.82 -0.28
C ILE A 59 0.15 14.50 -0.69
N LYS A 60 0.23 15.64 -1.36
CA LYS A 60 -0.96 16.30 -1.90
C LYS A 60 -1.63 15.44 -2.96
N ILE A 61 -0.84 14.79 -3.81
CA ILE A 61 -1.33 13.89 -4.85
C ILE A 61 -1.99 12.66 -4.19
N ILE A 62 -1.35 12.08 -3.18
CA ILE A 62 -1.90 10.94 -2.45
C ILE A 62 -3.26 11.30 -1.85
N LYS A 63 -3.35 12.41 -1.15
CA LYS A 63 -4.58 12.86 -0.50
C LYS A 63 -5.68 13.27 -1.47
N SER A 64 -5.31 13.70 -2.68
CA SER A 64 -6.27 14.03 -3.73
C SER A 64 -6.90 12.79 -4.37
N ASN A 65 -6.22 11.65 -4.30
CA ASN A 65 -6.64 10.42 -4.98
C ASN A 65 -7.02 9.29 -4.02
N SER A 66 -6.76 9.44 -2.73
CA SER A 66 -7.07 8.40 -1.74
C SER A 66 -7.44 8.99 -0.39
N ASN A 67 -8.10 8.18 0.42
CA ASN A 67 -8.34 8.51 1.82
C ASN A 67 -7.28 7.83 2.67
N ILE A 68 -6.75 8.55 3.66
CA ILE A 68 -5.75 7.99 4.57
C ILE A 68 -6.47 7.18 5.66
N LEU A 69 -6.08 5.92 5.80
CA LEU A 69 -6.59 5.04 6.86
C LEU A 69 -5.74 5.19 8.10
N SER A 70 -6.37 5.62 9.19
CA SER A 70 -5.71 5.71 10.50
C SER A 70 -5.48 4.32 11.08
N ILE A 71 -4.43 4.21 11.88
CA ILE A 71 -4.07 2.99 12.61
C ILE A 71 -4.34 3.22 14.09
N ILE A 72 -5.08 2.31 14.71
CA ILE A 72 -5.33 2.33 16.14
C ILE A 72 -4.52 1.22 16.83
N GLU A 73 -4.51 1.22 18.15
CA GLU A 73 -3.72 0.28 18.96
C GLU A 73 -3.99 -1.18 18.58
N TYR A 74 -5.25 -1.57 18.47
CA TYR A 74 -5.60 -2.95 18.11
C TYR A 74 -5.18 -3.37 16.72
N ASP A 75 -5.06 -2.44 15.80
CA ASP A 75 -4.54 -2.74 14.45
C ASP A 75 -3.12 -3.25 14.52
N TRP A 76 -2.29 -2.66 15.40
CA TRP A 76 -0.91 -3.11 15.59
C TRP A 76 -0.85 -4.51 16.21
N ILE A 77 -1.74 -4.78 17.16
CA ILE A 77 -1.83 -6.11 17.79
C ILE A 77 -2.25 -7.16 16.75
N ASP A 78 -3.26 -6.87 15.94
CA ASP A 78 -3.71 -7.76 14.87
C ASP A 78 -2.64 -7.95 13.80
N ALA A 79 -1.90 -6.89 13.48
CA ALA A 79 -0.80 -6.96 12.51
C ALA A 79 0.32 -7.89 13.00
N ALA A 80 0.59 -7.92 14.31
CA ALA A 80 1.58 -8.82 14.87
C ALA A 80 1.19 -10.29 14.65
N LYS A 81 -0.10 -10.60 14.78
CA LYS A 81 -0.64 -11.95 14.50
C LYS A 81 -0.51 -12.29 13.02
N GLU A 82 -0.90 -11.37 12.14
CA GLU A 82 -0.76 -11.57 10.68
C GLU A 82 0.70 -11.80 10.30
N LYS A 83 1.61 -11.02 10.85
CA LYS A 83 3.04 -11.18 10.61
C LYS A 83 3.52 -12.58 11.02
N PHE A 84 3.11 -13.02 12.20
CA PHE A 84 3.47 -14.34 12.70
C PHE A 84 3.01 -15.45 11.74
N GLU A 85 1.77 -15.38 11.29
CA GLU A 85 1.22 -16.38 10.36
C GLU A 85 1.91 -16.34 8.99
N GLN A 86 2.13 -15.14 8.44
CA GLN A 86 2.77 -15.00 7.13
C GLN A 86 4.24 -15.43 7.16
N ARG A 87 4.94 -15.24 8.26
CA ARG A 87 6.34 -15.64 8.38
C ARG A 87 6.57 -17.15 8.37
N LYS A 88 5.53 -17.94 8.55
CA LYS A 88 5.59 -19.39 8.34
C LYS A 88 5.87 -19.72 6.86
N LEU A 89 5.44 -18.85 5.94
CA LEU A 89 5.60 -19.01 4.50
C LEU A 89 6.68 -18.09 3.92
N GLN A 90 6.82 -16.90 4.49
CA GLN A 90 7.72 -15.84 3.99
C GLN A 90 8.49 -15.23 5.17
N LYS A 91 9.73 -15.67 5.37
CA LYS A 91 10.55 -15.29 6.55
C LYS A 91 10.78 -13.79 6.69
N THR A 92 10.72 -13.04 5.59
CA THR A 92 11.01 -11.61 5.58
C THR A 92 9.75 -10.73 5.58
N PHE A 93 8.57 -11.34 5.72
CA PHE A 93 7.31 -10.58 5.77
C PHE A 93 7.34 -9.62 6.96
N GLY A 94 7.19 -8.31 6.67
CA GLY A 94 7.38 -7.26 7.67
C GLY A 94 6.10 -6.84 8.37
N LEU A 95 6.27 -6.03 9.42
CA LEU A 95 5.13 -5.53 10.21
C LEU A 95 4.25 -4.57 9.39
N ILE A 96 4.85 -3.74 8.54
CA ILE A 96 4.09 -2.83 7.67
C ILE A 96 3.29 -3.62 6.64
N ASP A 97 3.88 -4.66 6.04
CA ASP A 97 3.16 -5.57 5.14
C ASP A 97 1.97 -6.21 5.86
N ALA A 98 2.20 -6.64 7.10
CA ALA A 98 1.17 -7.24 7.93
C ALA A 98 0.05 -6.25 8.27
N MET A 99 0.38 -4.98 8.48
CA MET A 99 -0.61 -3.93 8.73
C MET A 99 -1.51 -3.73 7.51
N ILE A 100 -0.92 -3.69 6.33
CA ILE A 100 -1.67 -3.55 5.07
C ILE A 100 -2.62 -4.75 4.90
N LEU A 101 -2.13 -5.95 5.15
CA LEU A 101 -2.94 -7.17 5.06
C LEU A 101 -4.07 -7.18 6.11
N THR A 102 -3.80 -6.72 7.32
CA THR A 102 -4.80 -6.58 8.39
C THR A 102 -5.92 -5.65 7.95
N LYS A 103 -5.58 -4.49 7.40
CA LYS A 103 -6.57 -3.53 6.91
C LYS A 103 -7.35 -4.08 5.71
N GLN A 104 -6.69 -4.80 4.83
CA GLN A 104 -7.34 -5.44 3.69
C GLN A 104 -8.43 -6.43 4.15
N LYS A 105 -8.12 -7.24 5.15
CA LYS A 105 -9.08 -8.21 5.70
C LYS A 105 -10.24 -7.52 6.42
N GLU A 106 -9.94 -6.51 7.22
CA GLU A 106 -10.93 -5.72 7.94
C GLU A 106 -11.96 -5.09 6.99
N LEU A 107 -11.49 -4.53 5.89
CA LEU A 107 -12.33 -3.80 4.93
C LEU A 107 -12.82 -4.67 3.77
N ASN A 108 -12.35 -5.90 3.68
CA ASN A 108 -12.66 -6.82 2.60
C ASN A 108 -12.47 -6.17 1.21
N CYS A 109 -11.33 -5.54 1.02
CA CYS A 109 -10.97 -4.87 -0.23
C CYS A 109 -9.78 -5.56 -0.88
N LYS A 110 -9.21 -4.97 -1.94
CA LYS A 110 -8.04 -5.49 -2.62
C LYS A 110 -6.84 -4.59 -2.37
N ILE A 111 -5.65 -5.18 -2.34
CA ILE A 111 -4.38 -4.46 -2.24
C ILE A 111 -3.81 -4.29 -3.65
N ILE A 112 -3.26 -3.13 -3.95
CA ILE A 112 -2.47 -2.89 -5.15
C ILE A 112 -1.03 -2.74 -4.72
N SER A 113 -0.15 -3.61 -5.20
CA SER A 113 1.26 -3.63 -4.81
C SER A 113 2.14 -4.23 -5.89
N CYS A 114 3.41 -3.87 -5.88
CA CYS A 114 4.45 -4.58 -6.63
C CYS A 114 5.47 -5.24 -5.69
N ASP A 115 5.21 -5.25 -4.38
CA ASP A 115 6.07 -5.91 -3.41
C ASP A 115 5.89 -7.43 -3.49
N LYS A 116 7.00 -8.15 -3.63
CA LYS A 116 7.01 -9.62 -3.72
C LYS A 116 6.29 -10.32 -2.57
N HIS A 117 6.22 -9.69 -1.39
CA HIS A 117 5.52 -10.25 -0.24
C HIS A 117 4.02 -10.43 -0.47
N PHE A 118 3.45 -9.64 -1.39
CA PHE A 118 2.02 -9.72 -1.72
C PHE A 118 1.73 -10.53 -2.98
N LYS A 119 2.75 -10.97 -3.72
CA LYS A 119 2.58 -11.56 -5.06
C LYS A 119 1.61 -12.74 -5.09
N ASN A 120 1.64 -13.60 -4.09
CA ASN A 120 0.85 -14.83 -4.07
C ASN A 120 -0.38 -14.77 -3.16
N LEU A 121 -0.73 -13.58 -2.68
CA LEU A 121 -1.92 -13.39 -1.85
C LEU A 121 -3.15 -13.15 -2.73
N SER A 122 -4.27 -13.76 -2.36
CA SER A 122 -5.47 -13.79 -3.21
C SER A 122 -6.15 -12.45 -3.43
N SER A 123 -6.05 -11.54 -2.47
CA SER A 123 -6.72 -10.23 -2.53
C SER A 123 -5.82 -9.12 -3.04
N VAL A 124 -4.90 -9.44 -3.97
CA VAL A 124 -3.91 -8.50 -4.46
C VAL A 124 -3.99 -8.36 -5.97
N ILE A 125 -3.96 -7.12 -6.45
CA ILE A 125 -3.63 -6.81 -7.83
C ILE A 125 -2.14 -6.54 -7.85
N PHE A 126 -1.39 -7.46 -8.41
CA PHE A 126 0.06 -7.35 -8.44
C PHE A 126 0.51 -6.59 -9.69
N MET A 127 1.31 -5.54 -9.46
CA MET A 127 1.84 -4.68 -10.52
C MET A 127 3.14 -5.30 -11.06
N ASP A 128 3.04 -5.94 -12.20
CA ASP A 128 4.19 -6.54 -12.88
C ASP A 128 4.84 -5.61 -13.88
#